data_298b947d71de844d44659271c9e8af1b
#
_entry.id   298b947d71de844d44659271c9e8af1b
#
_cell.length_a   1.000
_cell.length_b   1.000
_cell.length_c   1.000
_cell.angle_alpha   90.00
_cell.angle_beta   90.00
_cell.angle_gamma   90.00
#
_symmetry.space_group_name_H-M   'P 1'
#
loop_
_entity.id
_entity.type
_entity.pdbx_description
1 polymer ?
#
loop_
_entity_poly.entity_id
_entity_poly.type
_entity_poly.pdbx_seq_one_letter_code
_entity_poly.pdbx_strand_id
1 'polypeptide(L)'
;MVQNRKQTIKTIAVLGILIGLTVLMAFTPVGYLRVGAISISFLMIPVAVGALTKGPWAGALLGTVFGITSFAQCFGMDPFGTYLANINIVYTFIMCVVCRALAGFLAGLVFKLMSKLTKVTFVRCSVTGLCAAIFNTILFVGALILLFGKGTVTEATGIDPTIGIVALFATIVGINAIFEAIAAFIITGGVGTALFKAKLIGA
;
A
#
# COMPACT_ATOMS: atom_id res chain seq x y z
N MET A 1 6.73 6.04 -34.64
CA MET A 1 6.85 4.73 -33.99
C MET A 1 8.01 4.64 -32.99
N VAL A 2 9.22 5.12 -33.29
CA VAL A 2 10.42 5.01 -32.43
C VAL A 2 10.25 5.73 -31.07
N GLN A 3 9.61 6.88 -31.03
CA GLN A 3 9.44 7.69 -29.80
C GLN A 3 8.50 7.00 -28.78
N ASN A 4 7.47 6.35 -29.28
CA ASN A 4 6.52 5.59 -28.43
C ASN A 4 7.21 4.36 -27.81
N ARG A 5 8.08 3.68 -28.55
CA ARG A 5 8.85 2.52 -28.09
C ARG A 5 9.84 2.90 -26.96
N LYS A 6 10.53 4.05 -27.07
CA LYS A 6 11.44 4.52 -26.02
C LYS A 6 10.71 4.86 -24.72
N GLN A 7 9.54 5.46 -24.79
CA GLN A 7 8.72 5.75 -23.60
C GLN A 7 8.21 4.47 -22.94
N THR A 8 7.78 3.47 -23.73
CA THR A 8 7.35 2.18 -23.22
C THR A 8 8.48 1.45 -22.47
N ILE A 9 9.69 1.42 -23.05
CA ILE A 9 10.86 0.79 -22.42
C ILE A 9 11.20 1.47 -21.09
N LYS A 10 11.22 2.81 -21.03
CA LYS A 10 11.45 3.55 -19.78
C LYS A 10 10.42 3.20 -18.70
N THR A 11 9.16 3.11 -19.10
CA THR A 11 8.08 2.77 -18.15
C THR A 11 8.25 1.36 -17.61
N ILE A 12 8.51 0.38 -18.47
CA ILE A 12 8.74 -1.02 -18.05
C ILE A 12 9.94 -1.10 -17.13
N ALA A 13 11.03 -0.39 -17.43
CA ALA A 13 12.22 -0.36 -16.57
C ALA A 13 11.91 0.23 -15.18
N VAL A 14 11.19 1.36 -15.11
CA VAL A 14 10.82 1.98 -13.84
C VAL A 14 9.89 1.07 -13.03
N LEU A 15 8.88 0.47 -13.68
CA LEU A 15 7.98 -0.46 -12.99
C LEU A 15 8.71 -1.73 -12.52
N GLY A 16 9.64 -2.27 -13.32
CA GLY A 16 10.47 -3.41 -12.94
C GLY A 16 11.34 -3.12 -11.71
N ILE A 17 11.97 -1.93 -11.66
CA ILE A 17 12.74 -1.47 -10.49
C ILE A 17 11.83 -1.35 -9.26
N LEU A 18 10.63 -0.77 -9.42
CA LEU A 18 9.67 -0.63 -8.30
C LEU A 18 9.15 -1.98 -7.82
N ILE A 19 8.90 -2.94 -8.72
CA ILE A 19 8.53 -4.32 -8.36
C ILE A 19 9.67 -4.97 -7.56
N GLY A 20 10.91 -4.91 -8.07
CA GLY A 20 12.07 -5.43 -7.36
C GLY A 20 12.27 -4.79 -5.99
N LEU A 21 12.11 -3.46 -5.90
CA LEU A 21 12.17 -2.73 -4.63
C LEU A 21 11.06 -3.17 -3.66
N THR A 22 9.83 -3.32 -4.16
CA THR A 22 8.70 -3.79 -3.33
C THR A 22 8.97 -5.19 -2.77
N VAL A 23 9.47 -6.10 -3.60
CA VAL A 23 9.82 -7.46 -3.17
C VAL A 23 10.97 -7.44 -2.16
N LEU A 24 12.05 -6.68 -2.42
CA LEU A 24 13.15 -6.53 -1.47
C LEU A 24 12.68 -5.96 -0.13
N MET A 25 11.90 -4.90 -0.15
CA MET A 25 11.36 -4.30 1.07
C MET A 25 10.45 -5.27 1.82
N ALA A 26 9.65 -6.08 1.13
CA ALA A 26 8.75 -7.03 1.76
C ALA A 26 9.48 -8.07 2.63
N PHE A 27 10.66 -8.51 2.21
CA PHE A 27 11.45 -9.53 2.91
C PHE A 27 12.62 -8.97 3.73
N THR A 28 12.69 -7.64 3.90
CA THR A 28 13.69 -6.96 4.71
C THR A 28 13.04 -6.15 5.83
N PRO A 29 13.75 -5.89 6.94
CA PRO A 29 13.23 -5.04 8.02
C PRO A 29 12.89 -3.61 7.58
N VAL A 30 13.41 -3.15 6.44
CA VAL A 30 13.17 -1.81 5.90
C VAL A 30 11.71 -1.61 5.47
N GLY A 31 11.06 -2.67 4.99
CA GLY A 31 9.66 -2.60 4.56
C GLY A 31 8.65 -2.62 5.70
N TYR A 32 9.04 -3.23 6.82
CA TYR A 32 8.20 -3.36 8.01
C TYR A 32 8.98 -3.01 9.26
N LEU A 33 8.81 -1.79 9.77
CA LEU A 33 9.30 -1.43 11.08
C LEU A 33 8.37 -2.00 12.15
N ARG A 34 8.83 -3.04 12.83
CA ARG A 34 8.09 -3.63 13.95
C ARG A 34 8.32 -2.80 15.21
N VAL A 35 7.25 -2.17 15.69
CA VAL A 35 7.24 -1.44 16.95
C VAL A 35 6.23 -2.12 17.88
N GLY A 36 6.72 -3.03 18.73
CA GLY A 36 5.85 -3.86 19.57
C GLY A 36 5.06 -4.90 18.77
N ALA A 37 3.76 -5.01 19.04
CA ALA A 37 2.86 -5.97 18.37
C ALA A 37 2.42 -5.52 16.97
N ILE A 38 2.75 -4.32 16.56
CA ILE A 38 2.24 -3.69 15.33
C ILE A 38 3.41 -3.33 14.42
N SER A 39 3.24 -3.56 13.11
CA SER A 39 4.26 -3.24 12.11
C SER A 39 3.80 -2.07 11.23
N ILE A 40 4.67 -1.06 11.14
CA ILE A 40 4.52 0.06 10.20
C ILE A 40 5.00 -0.41 8.83
N SER A 41 4.15 -0.33 7.81
CA SER A 41 4.49 -0.79 6.46
C SER A 41 4.80 0.38 5.51
N PHE A 42 6.02 0.43 5.01
CA PHE A 42 6.42 1.40 3.98
C PHE A 42 6.19 0.93 2.54
N LEU A 43 5.63 -0.28 2.36
CA LEU A 43 5.44 -0.87 1.03
C LEU A 43 4.40 -0.13 0.17
N MET A 44 3.52 0.68 0.78
CA MET A 44 2.63 1.56 0.01
C MET A 44 3.36 2.70 -0.70
N ILE A 45 4.59 3.05 -0.30
CA ILE A 45 5.38 4.10 -0.96
C ILE A 45 5.74 3.72 -2.40
N PRO A 46 6.40 2.57 -2.69
CA PRO A 46 6.66 2.16 -4.06
C PRO A 46 5.37 1.92 -4.86
N VAL A 47 4.28 1.48 -4.24
CA VAL A 47 2.97 1.35 -4.90
C VAL A 47 2.44 2.72 -5.33
N ALA A 48 2.49 3.72 -4.45
CA ALA A 48 2.09 5.09 -4.77
C ALA A 48 2.98 5.69 -5.86
N VAL A 49 4.31 5.52 -5.78
CA VAL A 49 5.25 5.97 -6.83
C VAL A 49 4.93 5.30 -8.17
N GLY A 50 4.58 4.02 -8.17
CA GLY A 50 4.13 3.31 -9.37
C GLY A 50 2.85 3.92 -9.98
N ALA A 51 1.89 4.28 -9.14
CA ALA A 51 0.68 4.95 -9.55
C ALA A 51 0.95 6.31 -10.22
N LEU A 52 2.02 7.02 -9.82
CA LEU A 52 2.47 8.26 -10.47
C LEU A 52 3.01 8.03 -11.89
N THR A 53 3.49 6.82 -12.22
CA THR A 53 4.16 6.53 -13.52
C THR A 53 3.16 6.33 -14.66
N LYS A 54 2.18 5.46 -14.50
CA LYS A 54 1.18 5.09 -15.51
C LYS A 54 -0.26 5.11 -14.97
N GLY A 55 -0.48 5.76 -13.82
CA GLY A 55 -1.81 5.93 -13.25
C GLY A 55 -2.36 4.66 -12.58
N PRO A 56 -3.72 4.48 -12.57
CA PRO A 56 -4.38 3.49 -11.75
C PRO A 56 -3.92 2.05 -11.96
N TRP A 57 -3.68 1.66 -13.21
CA TRP A 57 -3.29 0.28 -13.53
C TRP A 57 -1.89 -0.08 -13.04
N ALA A 58 -0.95 0.87 -13.10
CA ALA A 58 0.39 0.66 -12.54
C ALA A 58 0.36 0.58 -11.01
N GLY A 59 -0.47 1.41 -10.38
CA GLY A 59 -0.73 1.32 -8.95
C GLY A 59 -1.36 -0.02 -8.56
N ALA A 60 -2.36 -0.50 -9.32
CA ALA A 60 -2.97 -1.80 -9.10
C ALA A 60 -1.95 -2.96 -9.24
N LEU A 61 -1.11 -2.92 -10.27
CA LEU A 61 -0.07 -3.92 -10.49
C LEU A 61 0.89 -4.00 -9.30
N LEU A 62 1.43 -2.88 -8.86
CA LEU A 62 2.35 -2.83 -7.71
C LEU A 62 1.64 -3.17 -6.40
N GLY A 63 0.39 -2.76 -6.23
CA GLY A 63 -0.45 -3.18 -5.11
C GLY A 63 -0.69 -4.69 -5.09
N THR A 64 -0.86 -5.32 -6.26
CA THR A 64 -0.95 -6.78 -6.39
C THR A 64 0.36 -7.46 -6.00
N VAL A 65 1.50 -6.95 -6.46
CA VAL A 65 2.83 -7.47 -6.07
C VAL A 65 3.02 -7.38 -4.55
N PHE A 66 2.73 -6.22 -3.97
CA PHE A 66 2.74 -6.05 -2.51
C PHE A 66 1.80 -7.04 -1.82
N GLY A 67 0.59 -7.21 -2.35
CA GLY A 67 -0.39 -8.15 -1.80
C GLY A 67 0.09 -9.60 -1.83
N ILE A 68 0.69 -10.04 -2.94
CA ILE A 68 1.25 -11.39 -3.08
C ILE A 68 2.41 -11.62 -2.11
N THR A 69 3.33 -10.66 -1.96
CA THR A 69 4.43 -10.78 -0.99
C THR A 69 3.91 -10.83 0.45
N SER A 70 2.89 -10.02 0.78
CA SER A 70 2.26 -10.06 2.09
C SER A 70 1.52 -11.38 2.35
N PHE A 71 0.82 -11.92 1.34
CA PHE A 71 0.18 -13.22 1.44
C PHE A 71 1.21 -14.34 1.64
N ALA A 72 2.35 -14.29 0.94
CA ALA A 72 3.44 -15.25 1.14
C ALA A 72 4.00 -15.23 2.57
N GLN A 73 4.04 -14.06 3.21
CA GLN A 73 4.47 -13.94 4.62
C GLN A 73 3.50 -14.59 5.61
N CYS A 74 2.22 -14.76 5.25
CA CYS A 74 1.24 -15.46 6.09
C CYS A 74 1.55 -16.97 6.25
N PHE A 75 2.54 -17.51 5.54
CA PHE A 75 2.99 -18.90 5.67
C PHE A 75 4.22 -19.03 6.60
N GLY A 76 4.10 -18.48 7.81
CA GLY A 76 5.07 -18.67 8.90
C GLY A 76 6.02 -17.49 9.18
N MET A 77 5.99 -16.42 8.37
CA MET A 77 6.81 -15.22 8.62
C MET A 77 6.09 -14.13 9.42
N ASP A 78 4.77 -14.05 9.29
CA ASP A 78 3.91 -13.12 10.02
C ASP A 78 2.93 -13.91 10.91
N PRO A 79 3.08 -13.88 12.25
CA PRO A 79 2.22 -14.65 13.15
C PRO A 79 0.73 -14.30 13.01
N PHE A 80 0.40 -13.03 12.85
CA PHE A 80 -0.98 -12.58 12.69
C PHE A 80 -1.58 -13.09 11.37
N GLY A 81 -0.85 -12.92 10.27
CA GLY A 81 -1.27 -13.44 8.97
C GLY A 81 -1.37 -14.96 8.94
N THR A 82 -0.46 -15.67 9.62
CA THR A 82 -0.49 -17.14 9.74
C THR A 82 -1.73 -17.61 10.51
N TYR A 83 -2.10 -16.93 11.59
CA TYR A 83 -3.32 -17.23 12.34
C TYR A 83 -4.57 -17.07 11.44
N LEU A 84 -4.68 -15.97 10.70
CA LEU A 84 -5.80 -15.74 9.79
C LEU A 84 -5.84 -16.73 8.62
N ALA A 85 -4.68 -17.10 8.07
CA ALA A 85 -4.58 -18.08 6.99
C ALA A 85 -5.04 -19.48 7.43
N ASN A 86 -4.77 -19.86 8.68
CA ASN A 86 -5.24 -21.12 9.26
C ASN A 86 -6.76 -21.15 9.48
N ILE A 87 -7.40 -19.99 9.69
CA ILE A 87 -8.86 -19.90 9.80
C ILE A 87 -9.49 -19.98 8.40
N ASN A 88 -9.07 -19.11 7.48
CA ASN A 88 -9.58 -19.11 6.11
C ASN A 88 -8.57 -18.49 5.13
N ILE A 89 -7.94 -19.34 4.34
CA ILE A 89 -6.92 -18.93 3.37
C ILE A 89 -7.46 -18.03 2.26
N VAL A 90 -8.73 -18.22 1.85
CA VAL A 90 -9.36 -17.42 0.78
C VAL A 90 -9.62 -15.99 1.28
N TYR A 91 -10.13 -15.85 2.49
CA TYR A 91 -10.34 -14.53 3.10
C TYR A 91 -9.01 -13.80 3.30
N THR A 92 -7.98 -14.51 3.75
CA THR A 92 -6.62 -13.96 3.89
C THR A 92 -6.05 -13.51 2.53
N PHE A 93 -6.26 -14.29 1.46
CA PHE A 93 -5.85 -13.90 0.12
C PHE A 93 -6.56 -12.62 -0.36
N ILE A 94 -7.89 -12.55 -0.20
CA ILE A 94 -8.67 -11.36 -0.56
C ILE A 94 -8.18 -10.14 0.21
N MET A 95 -8.01 -10.26 1.52
CA MET A 95 -7.53 -9.19 2.38
C MET A 95 -6.11 -8.73 1.99
N CYS A 96 -5.20 -9.67 1.72
CA CYS A 96 -3.83 -9.33 1.36
C CYS A 96 -3.70 -8.79 -0.07
N VAL A 97 -4.31 -9.42 -1.07
CA VAL A 97 -4.05 -9.12 -2.47
C VAL A 97 -5.06 -8.11 -3.04
N VAL A 98 -6.36 -8.38 -2.89
CA VAL A 98 -7.40 -7.56 -3.52
C VAL A 98 -7.43 -6.16 -2.90
N CYS A 99 -7.36 -6.05 -1.58
CA CYS A 99 -7.39 -4.74 -0.90
C CYS A 99 -6.20 -3.87 -1.30
N ARG A 100 -4.99 -4.45 -1.42
CA ARG A 100 -3.79 -3.70 -1.82
C ARG A 100 -3.79 -3.32 -3.30
N ALA A 101 -4.28 -4.19 -4.17
CA ALA A 101 -4.49 -3.87 -5.59
C ALA A 101 -5.47 -2.71 -5.76
N LEU A 102 -6.59 -2.73 -5.02
CA LEU A 102 -7.57 -1.65 -5.00
C LEU A 102 -6.99 -0.35 -4.43
N ALA A 103 -6.24 -0.41 -3.32
CA ALA A 103 -5.59 0.78 -2.75
C ALA A 103 -4.64 1.43 -3.76
N GLY A 104 -3.82 0.66 -4.46
CA GLY A 104 -2.93 1.15 -5.51
C GLY A 104 -3.69 1.72 -6.71
N PHE A 105 -4.79 1.10 -7.12
CA PHE A 105 -5.65 1.62 -8.18
C PHE A 105 -6.27 2.97 -7.80
N LEU A 106 -6.84 3.07 -6.60
CA LEU A 106 -7.43 4.30 -6.08
C LEU A 106 -6.39 5.41 -5.93
N ALA A 107 -5.17 5.10 -5.48
CA ALA A 107 -4.07 6.05 -5.45
C ALA A 107 -3.79 6.67 -6.84
N GLY A 108 -3.81 5.86 -7.89
CA GLY A 108 -3.66 6.34 -9.26
C GLY A 108 -4.82 7.20 -9.75
N LEU A 109 -6.05 6.96 -9.28
CA LEU A 109 -7.19 7.84 -9.54
C LEU A 109 -7.02 9.19 -8.84
N VAL A 110 -6.57 9.18 -7.58
CA VAL A 110 -6.24 10.41 -6.84
C VAL A 110 -5.17 11.22 -7.59
N PHE A 111 -4.12 10.56 -8.09
CA PHE A 111 -3.10 11.25 -8.87
C PHE A 111 -3.67 11.92 -10.12
N LYS A 112 -4.54 11.24 -10.87
CA LYS A 112 -5.23 11.83 -12.03
C LYS A 112 -6.09 13.03 -11.64
N LEU A 113 -6.81 12.95 -10.52
CA LEU A 113 -7.63 14.04 -10.01
C LEU A 113 -6.75 15.22 -9.58
N MET A 114 -5.71 14.97 -8.79
CA MET A 114 -4.77 16.00 -8.33
C MET A 114 -4.05 16.70 -9.50
N SER A 115 -3.78 15.97 -10.59
CA SER A 115 -3.19 16.55 -11.78
C SER A 115 -4.07 17.54 -12.50
N LYS A 116 -5.40 17.50 -12.28
CA LYS A 116 -6.36 18.49 -12.78
C LYS A 116 -6.53 19.68 -11.82
N LEU A 117 -6.38 19.44 -10.51
CA LEU A 117 -6.65 20.44 -9.47
C LEU A 117 -5.45 21.36 -9.19
N THR A 118 -4.21 20.86 -9.29
CA THR A 118 -3.02 21.64 -8.99
C THR A 118 -1.89 21.38 -9.98
N LYS A 119 -1.09 22.43 -10.25
CA LYS A 119 0.13 22.33 -11.07
C LYS A 119 1.38 22.03 -10.25
N VAL A 120 1.31 22.12 -8.92
CA VAL A 120 2.45 21.89 -8.03
C VAL A 120 2.72 20.39 -7.92
N THR A 121 3.80 19.95 -8.55
CA THR A 121 4.16 18.52 -8.65
C THR A 121 4.32 17.86 -7.29
N PHE A 122 4.99 18.52 -6.35
CA PHE A 122 5.18 18.00 -5.00
C PHE A 122 3.83 17.71 -4.32
N VAL A 123 2.88 18.64 -4.38
CA VAL A 123 1.54 18.47 -3.77
C VAL A 123 0.80 17.29 -4.39
N ARG A 124 0.79 17.16 -5.71
CA ARG A 124 0.16 16.02 -6.41
C ARG A 124 0.69 14.69 -5.92
N CYS A 125 2.03 14.57 -5.84
CA CYS A 125 2.70 13.35 -5.44
C CYS A 125 2.47 13.04 -3.96
N SER A 126 2.59 14.05 -3.09
CA SER A 126 2.40 13.91 -1.64
C SER A 126 0.99 13.48 -1.27
N VAL A 127 -0.02 14.14 -1.86
CA VAL A 127 -1.44 13.78 -1.62
C VAL A 127 -1.73 12.37 -2.12
N THR A 128 -1.15 11.97 -3.26
CA THR A 128 -1.30 10.60 -3.76
C THR A 128 -0.72 9.58 -2.79
N GLY A 129 0.49 9.83 -2.25
CA GLY A 129 1.10 8.95 -1.25
C GLY A 129 0.28 8.85 0.03
N LEU A 130 -0.18 9.99 0.55
CA LEU A 130 -1.07 10.05 1.71
C LEU A 130 -2.34 9.23 1.51
N CYS A 131 -3.05 9.47 0.40
CA CYS A 131 -4.28 8.75 0.09
C CYS A 131 -4.03 7.26 -0.12
N ALA A 132 -2.90 6.85 -0.71
CA ALA A 132 -2.53 5.45 -0.87
C ALA A 132 -2.42 4.73 0.49
N ALA A 133 -1.75 5.34 1.47
CA ALA A 133 -1.63 4.80 2.83
C ALA A 133 -3.02 4.72 3.51
N ILE A 134 -3.82 5.76 3.42
CA ILE A 134 -5.17 5.79 4.00
C ILE A 134 -6.07 4.72 3.37
N PHE A 135 -6.10 4.60 2.04
CA PHE A 135 -6.89 3.56 1.36
C PHE A 135 -6.43 2.16 1.73
N ASN A 136 -5.10 1.93 1.82
CA ASN A 136 -4.58 0.64 2.27
C ASN A 136 -5.10 0.29 3.67
N THR A 137 -5.03 1.22 4.61
CA THR A 137 -5.49 1.00 5.99
C THR A 137 -6.99 0.74 6.04
N ILE A 138 -7.81 1.58 5.40
CA ILE A 138 -9.27 1.44 5.41
C ILE A 138 -9.70 0.12 4.76
N LEU A 139 -9.15 -0.21 3.59
CA LEU A 139 -9.51 -1.43 2.87
C LEU A 139 -9.04 -2.68 3.60
N PHE A 140 -7.82 -2.67 4.16
CA PHE A 140 -7.28 -3.82 4.88
C PHE A 140 -8.02 -4.09 6.18
N VAL A 141 -8.17 -3.08 7.04
CA VAL A 141 -8.86 -3.25 8.33
C VAL A 141 -10.37 -3.44 8.13
N GLY A 142 -10.95 -2.77 7.13
CA GLY A 142 -12.35 -3.00 6.75
C GLY A 142 -12.60 -4.43 6.30
N ALA A 143 -11.77 -4.97 5.40
CA ALA A 143 -11.87 -6.36 4.95
C ALA A 143 -11.60 -7.34 6.10
N LEU A 144 -10.65 -7.05 6.99
CA LEU A 144 -10.37 -7.86 8.17
C LEU A 144 -11.62 -8.02 9.05
N ILE A 145 -12.28 -6.93 9.39
CA ILE A 145 -13.48 -6.96 10.22
C ILE A 145 -14.66 -7.60 9.49
N LEU A 146 -14.84 -7.32 8.20
CA LEU A 146 -15.96 -7.84 7.40
C LEU A 146 -15.85 -9.34 7.11
N LEU A 147 -14.64 -9.84 6.81
CA LEU A 147 -14.44 -11.24 6.41
C LEU A 147 -14.28 -12.18 7.60
N PHE A 148 -13.56 -11.76 8.62
CA PHE A 148 -13.25 -12.59 9.79
C PHE A 148 -14.21 -12.35 10.97
N GLY A 149 -14.91 -11.23 10.98
CA GLY A 149 -15.79 -10.83 12.07
C GLY A 149 -15.03 -10.27 13.28
N LYS A 150 -15.77 -9.53 14.12
CA LYS A 150 -15.20 -8.86 15.30
C LYS A 150 -14.54 -9.84 16.28
N GLY A 151 -15.21 -10.98 16.57
CA GLY A 151 -14.72 -11.96 17.55
C GLY A 151 -13.35 -12.51 17.21
N THR A 152 -13.16 -12.99 15.99
CA THR A 152 -11.86 -13.50 15.52
C THR A 152 -10.76 -12.44 15.57
N VAL A 153 -11.09 -11.20 15.21
CA VAL A 153 -10.13 -10.11 15.21
C VAL A 153 -9.69 -9.74 16.63
N THR A 154 -10.63 -9.68 17.58
CA THR A 154 -10.30 -9.41 18.99
C THR A 154 -9.46 -10.53 19.61
N GLU A 155 -9.77 -11.80 19.30
CA GLU A 155 -8.98 -12.96 19.71
C GLU A 155 -7.56 -12.91 19.15
N ALA A 156 -7.40 -12.65 17.84
CA ALA A 156 -6.12 -12.58 17.17
C ALA A 156 -5.23 -11.41 17.65
N THR A 157 -5.84 -10.31 18.08
CA THR A 157 -5.13 -9.09 18.51
C THR A 157 -4.99 -8.96 20.02
N GLY A 158 -5.68 -9.81 20.80
CA GLY A 158 -5.74 -9.70 22.26
C GLY A 158 -6.50 -8.47 22.78
N ILE A 159 -7.32 -7.84 21.92
CA ILE A 159 -8.12 -6.67 22.28
C ILE A 159 -9.41 -7.13 22.94
N ASP A 160 -9.89 -6.39 23.94
CA ASP A 160 -11.13 -6.67 24.66
C ASP A 160 -12.32 -6.85 23.68
N PRO A 161 -13.02 -8.00 23.69
CA PRO A 161 -14.14 -8.25 22.78
C PRO A 161 -15.38 -7.37 23.05
N THR A 162 -15.43 -6.66 24.18
CA THR A 162 -16.56 -5.79 24.53
C THR A 162 -16.54 -4.45 23.79
N ILE A 163 -15.38 -4.03 23.26
CA ILE A 163 -15.26 -2.74 22.59
C ILE A 163 -16.12 -2.66 21.32
N GLY A 164 -16.61 -1.45 20.99
CA GLY A 164 -17.36 -1.21 19.76
C GLY A 164 -16.50 -1.39 18.51
N ILE A 165 -17.13 -1.67 17.35
CA ILE A 165 -16.41 -1.86 16.06
C ILE A 165 -15.57 -0.64 15.69
N VAL A 166 -16.05 0.57 15.95
CA VAL A 166 -15.31 1.81 15.66
C VAL A 166 -14.07 1.93 16.53
N ALA A 167 -14.20 1.58 17.83
CA ALA A 167 -13.06 1.60 18.75
C ALA A 167 -12.04 0.49 18.40
N LEU A 168 -12.51 -0.70 18.01
CA LEU A 168 -11.65 -1.76 17.50
C LEU A 168 -10.86 -1.31 16.26
N PHE A 169 -11.54 -0.70 15.29
CA PHE A 169 -10.90 -0.13 14.10
C PHE A 169 -9.84 0.91 14.50
N ALA A 170 -10.19 1.86 15.37
CA ALA A 170 -9.27 2.90 15.82
C ALA A 170 -8.06 2.32 16.58
N THR A 171 -8.23 1.26 17.35
CA THR A 171 -7.15 0.59 18.09
C THR A 171 -6.20 -0.15 17.15
N ILE A 172 -6.73 -0.86 16.13
CA ILE A 172 -5.92 -1.58 15.14
C ILE A 172 -5.15 -0.59 14.26
N VAL A 173 -5.81 0.46 13.80
CA VAL A 173 -5.21 1.51 12.97
C VAL A 173 -4.12 2.26 13.75
N GLY A 174 -4.44 2.67 14.97
CA GLY A 174 -3.53 3.23 15.93
C GLY A 174 -2.59 4.33 15.42
N ILE A 175 -1.54 4.57 16.17
CA ILE A 175 -0.50 5.56 15.85
C ILE A 175 0.27 5.20 14.57
N ASN A 176 0.34 3.90 14.22
CA ASN A 176 1.11 3.43 13.06
C ASN A 176 0.61 3.99 11.74
N ALA A 177 -0.70 4.07 11.56
CA ALA A 177 -1.28 4.64 10.33
C ALA A 177 -0.92 6.12 10.15
N ILE A 178 -0.74 6.86 11.26
CA ILE A 178 -0.31 8.26 11.20
C ILE A 178 1.14 8.32 10.69
N PHE A 179 2.04 7.48 11.23
CA PHE A 179 3.42 7.43 10.77
C PHE A 179 3.52 6.96 9.31
N GLU A 180 2.75 5.95 8.91
CA GLU A 180 2.68 5.50 7.51
C GLU A 180 2.20 6.63 6.58
N ALA A 181 1.15 7.35 6.97
CA ALA A 181 0.59 8.45 6.21
C ALA A 181 1.58 9.61 6.05
N ILE A 182 2.27 10.01 7.12
CA ILE A 182 3.29 11.06 7.10
C ILE A 182 4.48 10.63 6.23
N ALA A 183 4.99 9.42 6.42
CA ALA A 183 6.09 8.89 5.61
C ALA A 183 5.72 8.80 4.13
N ALA A 184 4.53 8.28 3.81
CA ALA A 184 4.02 8.19 2.46
C ALA A 184 3.86 9.59 1.82
N PHE A 185 3.38 10.58 2.57
CA PHE A 185 3.26 11.96 2.10
C PHE A 185 4.63 12.54 1.72
N ILE A 186 5.62 12.47 2.63
CA ILE A 186 6.93 13.08 2.45
C ILE A 186 7.72 12.35 1.36
N ILE A 187 7.84 11.03 1.46
CA ILE A 187 8.70 10.23 0.59
C ILE A 187 8.13 10.16 -0.83
N THR A 188 6.82 9.91 -0.98
CA THR A 188 6.20 9.90 -2.32
C THR A 188 6.25 11.28 -2.97
N GLY A 189 6.10 12.36 -2.18
CA GLY A 189 6.25 13.74 -2.66
C GLY A 189 7.65 14.02 -3.18
N GLY A 190 8.67 13.67 -2.41
CA GLY A 190 10.08 13.87 -2.77
C GLY A 190 10.50 13.02 -3.97
N VAL A 191 10.28 11.71 -3.91
CA VAL A 191 10.62 10.76 -4.99
C VAL A 191 9.83 11.09 -6.26
N GLY A 192 8.53 11.32 -6.16
CA GLY A 192 7.70 11.67 -7.30
C GLY A 192 8.19 12.95 -7.98
N THR A 193 8.50 13.99 -7.21
CA THR A 193 9.05 15.25 -7.75
C THR A 193 10.40 15.05 -8.44
N ALA A 194 11.27 14.22 -7.87
CA ALA A 194 12.56 13.89 -8.48
C ALA A 194 12.38 13.16 -9.82
N LEU A 195 11.45 12.18 -9.87
CA LEU A 195 11.14 11.43 -11.10
C LEU A 195 10.55 12.33 -12.20
N PHE A 196 9.71 13.31 -11.83
CA PHE A 196 9.19 14.31 -12.77
C PHE A 196 10.31 15.21 -13.31
N LYS A 197 11.22 15.71 -12.46
CA LYS A 197 12.39 16.49 -12.89
C LYS A 197 13.31 15.71 -13.81
N ALA A 198 13.50 14.41 -13.54
CA ALA A 198 14.28 13.50 -14.36
C ALA A 198 13.59 13.09 -15.68
N LYS A 199 12.36 13.57 -15.95
CA LYS A 199 11.53 13.20 -17.12
C LYS A 199 11.34 11.67 -17.26
N LEU A 200 11.33 10.96 -16.13
CA LEU A 200 11.07 9.52 -16.06
C LEU A 200 9.57 9.23 -15.96
N ILE A 201 8.80 10.18 -15.41
CA ILE A 201 7.34 10.16 -15.39
C ILE A 201 6.86 11.26 -16.32
N GLY A 202 5.97 10.91 -17.25
CA GLY A 202 5.43 11.84 -18.23
C GLY A 202 4.49 12.89 -17.61
N ALA A 203 4.53 14.09 -18.18
CA ALA A 203 3.50 15.09 -17.96
C ALA A 203 2.17 14.62 -18.56
#